data_1231f8efc62565fc0eca9cb0baa04e46
#
_entry.id   1231f8efc62565fc0eca9cb0baa04e46
#
_cell.length_a   1.000
_cell.length_b   1.000
_cell.length_c   1.000
_cell.angle_alpha   90.00
_cell.angle_beta   90.00
_cell.angle_gamma   90.00
#
_symmetry.space_group_name_H-M   'P 1'
#
loop_
_entity.id
_entity.type
_entity.pdbx_description
1 polymer ?
#
loop_
_entity_poly.entity_id
_entity_poly.type
_entity_poly.pdbx_seq_one_letter_code
_entity_poly.pdbx_strand_id
1 'polypeptide(L)'
;MSSNLYLTSERNALIVIALLKKYGIRKVIASPGTTNKVFVWSIQQDPFFEIYSSVDERSAAYLACGMAAESGEPVVISCTGATASRNYLSGLTEAYYRKLPVIAITSHQGIDRLG
;
A
#
# COMPACT_ATOMS: atom_id res chain seq x y z
N MET A 1 14.02 -16.90 16.51
CA MET A 1 12.60 -16.98 16.25
C MET A 1 12.06 -15.67 15.70
N SER A 2 12.29 -14.56 16.36
CA SER A 2 11.87 -13.28 15.79
C SER A 2 12.54 -13.02 14.44
N SER A 3 13.76 -13.52 14.23
CA SER A 3 14.46 -13.35 12.97
C SER A 3 13.75 -14.06 11.81
N ASN A 4 13.12 -15.21 12.06
CA ASN A 4 12.39 -15.91 11.01
C ASN A 4 11.13 -15.15 10.59
N LEU A 5 10.40 -14.58 11.57
CA LEU A 5 9.23 -13.76 11.27
C LEU A 5 9.65 -12.51 10.51
N TYR A 6 10.75 -11.90 10.92
CA TYR A 6 11.26 -10.72 10.26
C TYR A 6 11.64 -11.00 8.80
N LEU A 7 12.34 -12.10 8.56
CA LEU A 7 12.74 -12.48 7.21
C LEU A 7 11.54 -12.78 6.34
N THR A 8 10.50 -13.39 6.89
CA THR A 8 9.28 -13.68 6.14
C THR A 8 8.60 -12.39 5.72
N SER A 9 8.50 -11.43 6.65
CA SER A 9 7.89 -10.14 6.35
C SER A 9 8.69 -9.38 5.30
N GLU A 10 10.01 -9.36 5.42
CA GLU A 10 10.89 -8.75 4.45
C GLU A 10 10.73 -9.38 3.08
N ARG A 11 10.69 -10.72 3.06
CA ARG A 11 10.57 -11.45 1.81
C ARG A 11 9.26 -11.11 1.10
N ASN A 12 8.16 -11.06 1.84
CA ASN A 12 6.87 -10.73 1.25
C ASN A 12 6.87 -9.32 0.69
N ALA A 13 7.45 -8.37 1.42
CA ALA A 13 7.56 -7.00 0.93
C ALA A 13 8.38 -6.94 -0.35
N LEU A 14 9.49 -7.67 -0.41
CA LEU A 14 10.33 -7.69 -1.60
C LEU A 14 9.61 -8.29 -2.80
N ILE A 15 8.80 -9.33 -2.58
CA ILE A 15 8.03 -9.95 -3.65
C ILE A 15 7.01 -8.95 -4.21
N VAL A 16 6.31 -8.25 -3.34
CA VAL A 16 5.34 -7.25 -3.76
C VAL A 16 6.02 -6.14 -4.56
N ILE A 17 7.15 -5.66 -4.06
CA ILE A 17 7.91 -4.61 -4.75
C ILE A 17 8.35 -5.08 -6.13
N ALA A 18 8.84 -6.29 -6.23
CA ALA A 18 9.28 -6.85 -7.52
C ALA A 18 8.11 -6.92 -8.51
N LEU A 19 6.93 -7.31 -8.03
CA LEU A 19 5.73 -7.36 -8.88
C LEU A 19 5.31 -5.97 -9.34
N LEU A 20 5.34 -4.99 -8.45
CA LEU A 20 4.99 -3.62 -8.84
C LEU A 20 5.93 -3.10 -9.90
N LYS A 21 7.23 -3.38 -9.77
CA LYS A 21 8.20 -2.94 -10.76
C LYS A 21 8.00 -3.66 -12.09
N LYS A 22 7.68 -4.96 -12.03
CA LYS A 22 7.44 -5.74 -13.24
C LYS A 22 6.29 -5.17 -14.07
N TYR A 23 5.24 -4.72 -13.40
CA TYR A 23 4.07 -4.18 -14.08
C TYR A 23 4.11 -2.66 -14.27
N GLY A 24 5.22 -2.02 -13.92
CA GLY A 24 5.37 -0.59 -14.11
C GLY A 24 4.52 0.27 -13.20
N ILE A 25 4.17 -0.25 -12.03
CA ILE A 25 3.32 0.46 -11.08
C ILE A 25 4.19 1.25 -10.13
N ARG A 26 4.25 2.57 -10.29
CA ARG A 26 5.19 3.43 -9.62
C ARG A 26 4.60 4.34 -8.56
N LYS A 27 3.34 4.73 -8.71
CA LYS A 27 2.73 5.73 -7.84
C LYS A 27 2.20 5.08 -6.58
N VAL A 28 2.68 5.53 -5.42
CA VAL A 28 2.32 4.96 -4.13
C VAL A 28 1.96 6.09 -3.17
N ILE A 29 0.80 5.99 -2.55
CA ILE A 29 0.43 6.88 -1.45
C ILE A 29 0.51 6.06 -0.17
N ALA A 30 1.42 6.43 0.71
CA ALA A 30 1.68 5.67 1.93
C ALA A 30 1.12 6.38 3.15
N SER A 31 0.39 5.61 3.96
CA SER A 31 -0.03 6.05 5.29
C SER A 31 0.77 5.20 6.28
N PRO A 32 1.93 5.70 6.75
CA PRO A 32 2.85 4.87 7.52
C PRO A 32 2.29 4.39 8.84
N GLY A 33 2.69 3.20 9.23
CA GLY A 33 2.36 2.61 10.51
C GLY A 33 3.35 1.50 10.83
N THR A 34 3.13 0.82 11.92
CA THR A 34 4.09 -0.17 12.41
C THR A 34 4.23 -1.36 11.47
N THR A 35 3.11 -1.89 11.00
CA THR A 35 3.15 -3.14 10.25
C THR A 35 3.52 -2.99 8.78
N ASN A 36 3.43 -1.78 8.22
CA ASN A 36 3.86 -1.56 6.83
C ASN A 36 5.22 -0.87 6.73
N LYS A 37 5.95 -0.80 7.83
CA LYS A 37 7.21 -0.06 7.91
C LYS A 37 8.26 -0.58 6.94
N VAL A 38 8.42 -1.89 6.86
CA VAL A 38 9.43 -2.48 5.97
C VAL A 38 9.11 -2.17 4.51
N PHE A 39 7.86 -2.33 4.11
CA PHE A 39 7.44 -2.04 2.75
C PHE A 39 7.68 -0.56 2.41
N VAL A 40 7.21 0.35 3.26
CA VAL A 40 7.33 1.79 3.02
C VAL A 40 8.80 2.20 2.97
N TRP A 41 9.60 1.72 3.92
CA TRP A 41 11.02 2.04 3.94
C TRP A 41 11.72 1.57 2.67
N SER A 42 11.40 0.36 2.24
CA SER A 42 12.05 -0.22 1.06
C SER A 42 11.72 0.56 -0.22
N ILE A 43 10.47 0.97 -0.40
CA ILE A 43 10.12 1.73 -1.59
C ILE A 43 10.67 3.14 -1.55
N GLN A 44 10.86 3.71 -0.35
CA GLN A 44 11.48 5.03 -0.22
C GLN A 44 12.93 5.03 -0.67
N GLN A 45 13.61 3.89 -0.60
CA GLN A 45 15.00 3.76 -1.05
C GLN A 45 15.12 3.50 -2.54
N ASP A 46 14.01 3.23 -3.22
CA ASP A 46 14.03 2.81 -4.61
C ASP A 46 13.54 3.96 -5.50
N PRO A 47 14.42 4.50 -6.37
CA PRO A 47 14.05 5.64 -7.22
C PRO A 47 12.98 5.32 -8.26
N PHE A 48 12.64 4.05 -8.45
CA PHE A 48 11.57 3.67 -9.34
C PHE A 48 10.21 4.24 -8.90
N PHE A 49 9.99 4.34 -7.60
CA PHE A 49 8.68 4.71 -7.05
C PHE A 49 8.53 6.20 -6.85
N GLU A 50 7.33 6.70 -7.15
CA GLU A 50 6.89 8.05 -6.80
C GLU A 50 6.03 7.93 -5.56
N ILE A 51 6.52 8.42 -4.44
CA ILE A 51 5.88 8.19 -3.15
C ILE A 51 5.29 9.48 -2.62
N TYR A 52 4.05 9.39 -2.19
CA TYR A 52 3.32 10.47 -1.55
C TYR A 52 2.90 10.02 -0.17
N SER A 53 2.91 10.91 0.79
CA SER A 53 2.55 10.60 2.16
C SER A 53 1.18 11.18 2.48
N SER A 54 0.34 10.38 3.12
CA SER A 54 -0.95 10.85 3.61
C SER A 54 -1.21 10.19 4.95
N VAL A 55 -1.31 10.99 5.99
CA VAL A 55 -1.53 10.48 7.33
C VAL A 55 -2.93 9.86 7.44
N ASP A 56 -3.90 10.46 6.78
CA ASP A 56 -5.28 9.98 6.83
C ASP A 56 -5.56 9.00 5.69
N GLU A 57 -5.87 7.76 6.06
CA GLU A 57 -6.11 6.70 5.08
C GLU A 57 -7.32 6.99 4.19
N ARG A 58 -8.35 7.60 4.73
CA ARG A 58 -9.53 7.92 3.95
C ARG A 58 -9.20 8.93 2.85
N SER A 59 -8.46 9.96 3.21
CA SER A 59 -8.00 10.96 2.24
C SER A 59 -7.07 10.34 1.22
N ALA A 60 -6.21 9.42 1.65
CA ALA A 60 -5.29 8.73 0.75
C ALA A 60 -6.04 7.99 -0.34
N ALA A 61 -7.12 7.30 0.01
CA ALA A 61 -7.89 6.55 -0.97
C ALA A 61 -8.53 7.46 -2.02
N TYR A 62 -9.09 8.60 -1.59
CA TYR A 62 -9.66 9.56 -2.55
C TYR A 62 -8.59 10.24 -3.38
N LEU A 63 -7.45 10.54 -2.78
CA LEU A 63 -6.33 11.11 -3.52
C LEU A 63 -5.87 10.14 -4.62
N ALA A 64 -5.81 8.86 -4.29
CA ALA A 64 -5.45 7.83 -5.26
C ALA A 64 -6.43 7.78 -6.42
N CYS A 65 -7.73 7.91 -6.15
CA CYS A 65 -8.73 7.97 -7.20
C CYS A 65 -8.47 9.13 -8.15
N GLY A 66 -8.19 10.31 -7.60
CA GLY A 66 -7.88 11.49 -8.41
C GLY A 66 -6.64 11.31 -9.25
N MET A 67 -5.58 10.77 -8.65
CA MET A 67 -4.33 10.52 -9.35
C MET A 67 -4.50 9.50 -10.46
N ALA A 68 -5.23 8.43 -10.20
CA ALA A 68 -5.48 7.40 -11.21
C ALA A 68 -6.33 7.95 -12.37
N ALA A 69 -7.33 8.75 -12.04
CA ALA A 69 -8.20 9.34 -13.05
C ALA A 69 -7.43 10.30 -13.96
N GLU A 70 -6.55 11.10 -13.38
CA GLU A 70 -5.81 12.09 -14.16
C GLU A 70 -4.68 11.47 -14.95
N SER A 71 -3.92 10.56 -14.35
CA SER A 71 -2.75 9.98 -15.01
C SER A 71 -3.07 8.79 -15.90
N GLY A 72 -4.17 8.10 -15.65
CA GLY A 72 -4.48 6.84 -16.31
C GLY A 72 -3.60 5.68 -15.84
N GLU A 73 -2.79 5.89 -14.80
CA GLU A 73 -1.87 4.87 -14.30
C GLU A 73 -2.38 4.29 -12.98
N PRO A 74 -2.00 3.04 -12.69
CA PRO A 74 -2.33 2.46 -11.39
C PRO A 74 -1.69 3.23 -10.24
N VAL A 75 -2.42 3.33 -9.14
CA VAL A 75 -1.92 3.98 -7.93
C VAL A 75 -2.09 3.01 -6.77
N VAL A 76 -1.03 2.81 -6.01
CA VAL A 76 -1.04 1.96 -4.83
C VAL A 76 -1.32 2.81 -3.60
N ILE A 77 -2.18 2.32 -2.72
CA ILE A 77 -2.35 2.90 -1.39
C ILE A 77 -1.91 1.86 -0.37
N SER A 78 -1.13 2.28 0.60
CA SER A 78 -0.56 1.39 1.60
C SER A 78 -0.81 1.90 3.00
N CYS A 79 -1.30 1.02 3.87
CA CYS A 79 -1.49 1.33 5.28
C CYS A 79 -1.33 0.07 6.11
N THR A 80 -1.36 0.23 7.44
CA THR A 80 -1.44 -0.93 8.33
C THR A 80 -2.82 -1.57 8.18
N GLY A 81 -2.92 -2.82 8.58
CA GLY A 81 -4.16 -3.57 8.45
C GLY A 81 -5.22 -3.23 9.47
N ALA A 82 -6.25 -4.04 9.50
CA ALA A 82 -7.36 -3.97 10.43
C ALA A 82 -8.06 -2.61 10.42
N THR A 83 -8.00 -1.86 11.52
CA THR A 83 -8.75 -0.63 11.68
C THR A 83 -8.40 0.42 10.62
N ALA A 84 -7.12 0.57 10.33
CA ALA A 84 -6.68 1.58 9.36
C ALA A 84 -7.22 1.28 7.96
N SER A 85 -7.18 0.01 7.56
CA SER A 85 -7.60 -0.38 6.20
C SER A 85 -9.11 -0.16 5.97
N ARG A 86 -9.91 -0.13 7.02
CA ARG A 86 -11.34 0.14 6.89
C ARG A 86 -11.61 1.53 6.34
N ASN A 87 -10.70 2.46 6.56
CA ASN A 87 -10.86 3.82 6.07
C ASN A 87 -10.71 3.92 4.55
N TYR A 88 -10.24 2.86 3.90
CA TYR A 88 -10.15 2.82 2.46
C TYR A 88 -11.49 2.50 1.78
N LEU A 89 -12.47 2.01 2.53
CA LEU A 89 -13.68 1.43 1.93
C LEU A 89 -14.40 2.39 0.99
N SER A 90 -14.64 3.63 1.42
CA SER A 90 -15.37 4.58 0.57
C SER A 90 -14.59 4.94 -0.68
N GLY A 91 -13.28 5.16 -0.56
CA GLY A 91 -12.44 5.47 -1.72
C GLY A 91 -12.32 4.31 -2.68
N LEU A 92 -12.17 3.10 -2.17
CA LEU A 92 -12.12 1.91 -3.02
C LEU A 92 -13.46 1.64 -3.71
N THR A 93 -14.56 1.96 -3.06
CA THR A 93 -15.87 1.86 -3.66
C THR A 93 -15.98 2.83 -4.84
N GLU A 94 -15.51 4.05 -4.65
CA GLU A 94 -15.46 5.05 -5.71
C GLU A 94 -14.61 4.54 -6.89
N ALA A 95 -13.43 4.01 -6.59
CA ALA A 95 -12.53 3.49 -7.62
C ALA A 95 -13.19 2.33 -8.38
N TYR A 96 -13.90 1.46 -7.67
CA TYR A 96 -14.57 0.33 -8.28
C TYR A 96 -15.62 0.78 -9.29
N TYR A 97 -16.50 1.69 -8.89
CA TYR A 97 -17.57 2.14 -9.77
C TYR A 97 -17.07 2.99 -10.92
N ARG A 98 -16.00 3.73 -10.73
CA ARG A 98 -15.40 4.53 -11.80
C ARG A 98 -14.37 3.77 -12.60
N LYS A 99 -14.10 2.52 -12.24
CA LYS A 99 -13.11 1.66 -12.90
C LYS A 99 -11.72 2.28 -12.91
N LEU A 100 -11.33 2.84 -11.77
CA LEU A 100 -10.01 3.43 -11.61
C LEU A 100 -9.04 2.39 -11.05
N PRO A 101 -7.81 2.32 -11.55
CA PRO A 101 -6.84 1.31 -11.11
C PRO A 101 -6.16 1.71 -9.81
N VAL A 102 -6.86 1.53 -8.70
CA VAL A 102 -6.33 1.75 -7.35
C VAL A 102 -6.11 0.40 -6.69
N ILE A 103 -4.92 0.18 -6.17
CA ILE A 103 -4.51 -1.08 -5.55
C ILE A 103 -4.20 -0.83 -4.08
N ALA A 104 -4.91 -1.51 -3.21
CA ALA A 104 -4.66 -1.38 -1.77
C ALA A 104 -3.73 -2.49 -1.31
N ILE A 105 -2.63 -2.10 -0.67
CA ILE A 105 -1.68 -3.03 -0.06
C ILE A 105 -1.70 -2.75 1.42
N THR A 106 -2.26 -3.68 2.19
CA THR A 106 -2.33 -3.55 3.64
C THR A 106 -1.49 -4.62 4.29
N SER A 107 -0.87 -4.27 5.39
CA SER A 107 -0.09 -5.20 6.18
C SER A 107 -0.80 -5.44 7.50
N HIS A 108 -0.60 -6.60 8.09
CA HIS A 108 -1.25 -6.93 9.34
C HIS A 108 -0.29 -7.69 10.25
N GLN A 109 -0.72 -7.88 11.48
CA GLN A 109 0.04 -8.63 12.45
C GLN A 109 0.14 -10.09 12.04
N GLY A 110 1.11 -10.79 12.63
CA GLY A 110 1.30 -12.20 12.33
C GLY A 110 0.09 -13.05 12.70
N ILE A 111 0.10 -14.28 12.19
CA ILE A 111 -1.01 -15.22 12.38
C ILE A 111 -1.35 -15.42 13.86
N ASP A 112 -0.35 -15.41 14.72
CA ASP A 112 -0.53 -15.59 16.15
C ASP A 112 -1.38 -14.50 16.80
N ARG A 113 -1.58 -13.39 16.11
CA ARG A 113 -2.37 -12.28 16.62
C ARG A 113 -3.75 -12.16 15.98
N LEU A 114 -4.06 -13.06 15.07
CA LEU A 114 -5.34 -13.03 14.38
C LEU A 114 -6.43 -13.80 15.13
N GLY A 115 -6.03 -14.57 16.12
CA GLY A 115 -6.95 -15.40 16.89
C GLY A 115 -7.86 -14.66 17.85
#